data_63edcb1d3fc2e9878356515f6b47f6f0
#
_entry.id   63edcb1d3fc2e9878356515f6b47f6f0
#
_cell.length_a   1.000
_cell.length_b   1.000
_cell.length_c   1.000
_cell.angle_alpha   90.00
_cell.angle_beta   90.00
_cell.angle_gamma   90.00
#
_symmetry.space_group_name_H-M   'P 1'
#
loop_
_entity.id
_entity.type
_entity.pdbx_description
1 polymer ?
#
loop_
_entity_poly.entity_id
_entity_poly.type
_entity_poly.pdbx_seq_one_letter_code
_entity_poly.pdbx_strand_id
1 'polypeptide(L)'
;SPDGARVVFESDRGGRQQIYAMNADGSGQTRVSFGDGSYSTPVWSPRGDLIAFTKQSGGKFSIGVMRPDGSGERILTTGFHNEGPTWAPNGRVLMFFRQNAGAGGPQLYSIDLTGYNEQLVKTPAFGSDPAWSPLLD
;
A
#
# COMPACT_ATOMS: atom_id res chain seq x y z
N SER A 1 -4.86 11.78 -4.64
CA SER A 1 -3.62 12.52 -4.39
C SER A 1 -3.86 13.62 -3.36
N PRO A 2 -2.82 14.10 -2.62
CA PRO A 2 -3.02 15.09 -1.56
C PRO A 2 -3.55 16.44 -2.06
N ASP A 3 -3.32 16.79 -3.32
CA ASP A 3 -3.87 17.99 -3.96
C ASP A 3 -5.29 17.79 -4.55
N GLY A 4 -5.83 16.57 -4.47
CA GLY A 4 -7.14 16.23 -5.02
C GLY A 4 -7.20 16.14 -6.55
N ALA A 5 -6.09 16.30 -7.26
CA ALA A 5 -6.07 16.36 -8.72
C ALA A 5 -6.09 14.98 -9.40
N ARG A 6 -5.65 13.93 -8.70
CA ARG A 6 -5.53 12.58 -9.24
C ARG A 6 -6.07 11.51 -8.30
N VAL A 7 -6.48 10.39 -8.89
CA VAL A 7 -6.95 9.19 -8.18
C VAL A 7 -6.09 8.00 -8.62
N VAL A 8 -5.65 7.18 -7.67
CA VAL A 8 -5.10 5.85 -7.96
C VAL A 8 -6.14 4.80 -7.60
N PHE A 9 -6.22 3.75 -8.40
CA PHE A 9 -7.19 2.70 -8.22
C PHE A 9 -6.65 1.38 -8.79
N GLU A 10 -7.27 0.29 -8.41
CA GLU A 10 -6.95 -1.03 -8.95
C GLU A 10 -7.97 -1.45 -10.00
N SER A 11 -7.54 -2.19 -11.01
CA SER A 11 -8.40 -2.72 -12.06
C SER A 11 -7.79 -3.97 -12.68
N ASP A 12 -8.64 -4.94 -13.01
CA ASP A 12 -8.29 -6.17 -13.72
C ASP A 12 -8.50 -6.08 -15.24
N ARG A 13 -8.79 -4.88 -15.77
CA ARG A 13 -9.10 -4.65 -17.19
C ARG A 13 -8.03 -5.16 -18.17
N GLY A 14 -6.80 -5.33 -17.70
CA GLY A 14 -5.69 -5.89 -18.46
C GLY A 14 -5.44 -7.37 -18.21
N GLY A 15 -6.36 -8.08 -17.53
CA GLY A 15 -6.29 -9.52 -17.22
C GLY A 15 -5.85 -9.85 -15.79
N ARG A 16 -4.88 -9.14 -15.25
CA ARG A 16 -4.49 -9.19 -13.83
C ARG A 16 -4.78 -7.87 -13.17
N GLN A 17 -5.03 -7.90 -11.87
CA GLN A 17 -5.24 -6.72 -11.07
C GLN A 17 -3.97 -5.86 -11.03
N GLN A 18 -4.09 -4.63 -11.48
CA GLN A 18 -2.99 -3.67 -11.60
C GLN A 18 -3.41 -2.30 -11.06
N ILE A 19 -2.45 -1.46 -10.76
CA ILE A 19 -2.69 -0.09 -10.35
C ILE A 19 -2.73 0.82 -11.58
N TYR A 20 -3.75 1.65 -11.61
CA TYR A 20 -3.99 2.71 -12.60
C TYR A 20 -4.07 4.06 -11.89
N ALA A 21 -3.73 5.10 -12.61
CA ALA A 21 -3.94 6.48 -12.19
C ALA A 21 -4.81 7.21 -13.21
N MET A 22 -5.57 8.18 -12.75
CA MET A 22 -6.41 9.03 -13.60
C MET A 22 -6.50 10.43 -13.00
N ASN A 23 -6.97 11.39 -13.79
CA ASN A 23 -7.37 12.68 -13.28
C ASN A 23 -8.65 12.56 -12.42
N ALA A 24 -8.91 13.53 -11.55
CA ALA A 24 -10.07 13.48 -10.65
C ALA A 24 -11.42 13.47 -11.40
N ASP A 25 -11.45 13.96 -12.65
CA ASP A 25 -12.63 13.93 -13.53
C ASP A 25 -12.81 12.58 -14.26
N GLY A 26 -11.95 11.59 -14.02
CA GLY A 26 -11.96 10.28 -14.65
C GLY A 26 -11.21 10.18 -15.98
N SER A 27 -10.69 11.28 -16.49
CA SER A 27 -9.89 11.29 -17.74
C SER A 27 -8.45 10.81 -17.51
N GLY A 28 -7.73 10.54 -18.59
CA GLY A 28 -6.29 10.25 -18.56
C GLY A 28 -5.95 8.96 -17.79
N GLN A 29 -6.79 7.94 -17.88
CA GLN A 29 -6.57 6.66 -17.18
C GLN A 29 -5.35 5.94 -17.75
N THR A 30 -4.36 5.70 -16.90
CA THR A 30 -3.09 5.09 -17.30
C THR A 30 -2.66 4.04 -16.27
N ARG A 31 -2.22 2.88 -16.74
CA ARG A 31 -1.61 1.86 -15.88
C ARG A 31 -0.26 2.35 -15.37
N VAL A 32 0.03 2.13 -14.08
CA VAL A 32 1.29 2.56 -13.43
C VAL A 32 2.06 1.41 -12.76
N SER A 33 1.48 0.22 -12.65
CA SER A 33 2.20 -0.97 -12.14
C SER A 33 2.55 -1.93 -13.29
N PHE A 34 3.82 -2.33 -13.39
CA PHE A 34 4.35 -3.12 -14.51
C PHE A 34 5.21 -4.32 -14.09
N GLY A 35 5.45 -4.52 -12.80
CA GLY A 35 6.21 -5.66 -12.30
C GLY A 35 5.44 -6.98 -12.36
N ASP A 36 6.09 -8.04 -11.98
CA ASP A 36 5.49 -9.37 -11.92
C ASP A 36 4.37 -9.43 -10.87
N GLY A 37 3.33 -10.22 -11.16
CA GLY A 37 2.24 -10.47 -10.24
C GLY A 37 1.08 -9.50 -10.35
N SER A 38 0.32 -9.40 -9.27
CA SER A 38 -0.88 -8.55 -9.15
C SER A 38 -0.66 -7.48 -8.10
N TYR A 39 -1.32 -6.34 -8.28
CA TYR A 39 -1.21 -5.17 -7.41
C TYR A 39 -2.58 -4.74 -6.95
N SER A 40 -2.72 -4.39 -5.68
CA SER A 40 -3.99 -4.00 -5.06
C SER A 40 -3.80 -2.95 -3.96
N THR A 41 -4.90 -2.44 -3.45
CA THR A 41 -4.96 -1.51 -2.32
C THR A 41 -4.01 -0.30 -2.45
N PRO A 42 -4.00 0.42 -3.59
CA PRO A 42 -3.13 1.57 -3.74
C PRO A 42 -3.55 2.72 -2.84
N VAL A 43 -2.60 3.35 -2.17
CA VAL A 43 -2.81 4.55 -1.35
C VAL A 43 -1.73 5.59 -1.63
N TRP A 44 -2.16 6.81 -1.93
CA TRP A 44 -1.25 7.91 -2.20
C TRP A 44 -0.63 8.44 -0.92
N SER A 45 0.69 8.69 -0.95
CA SER A 45 1.39 9.35 0.15
C SER A 45 0.83 10.76 0.38
N PRO A 46 0.67 11.20 1.64
CA PRO A 46 0.29 12.59 1.93
C PRO A 46 1.30 13.63 1.44
N ARG A 47 2.50 13.20 1.08
CA ARG A 47 3.53 14.04 0.45
C ARG A 47 3.42 14.12 -1.07
N GLY A 48 2.60 13.28 -1.70
CA GLY A 48 2.41 13.21 -3.14
C GLY A 48 3.52 12.49 -3.93
N ASP A 49 4.56 12.06 -3.27
CA ASP A 49 5.78 11.52 -3.88
C ASP A 49 5.77 10.01 -4.15
N LEU A 50 4.91 9.27 -3.43
CA LEU A 50 4.84 7.81 -3.52
C LEU A 50 3.40 7.31 -3.53
N ILE A 51 3.22 6.09 -4.06
CA ILE A 51 2.03 5.25 -3.93
C ILE A 51 2.46 3.99 -3.19
N ALA A 52 1.81 3.67 -2.08
CA ALA A 52 1.95 2.38 -1.42
C ALA A 52 0.92 1.40 -1.97
N PHE A 53 1.24 0.12 -1.95
CA PHE A 53 0.39 -0.93 -2.51
C PHE A 53 0.63 -2.29 -1.85
N THR A 54 -0.29 -3.21 -2.06
CA THR A 54 -0.09 -4.64 -1.84
C THR A 54 0.29 -5.29 -3.16
N LYS A 55 1.36 -6.09 -3.17
CA LYS A 55 1.78 -6.89 -4.31
C LYS A 55 1.68 -8.37 -4.00
N GLN A 56 0.97 -9.09 -4.86
CA GLN A 56 0.91 -10.55 -4.83
C GLN A 56 1.81 -11.12 -5.92
N SER A 57 2.86 -11.83 -5.52
CA SER A 57 3.79 -12.49 -6.45
C SER A 57 4.38 -13.73 -5.78
N GLY A 58 4.48 -14.84 -6.53
CA GLY A 58 5.04 -16.09 -6.02
C GLY A 58 4.35 -16.64 -4.78
N GLY A 59 3.04 -16.44 -4.65
CA GLY A 59 2.25 -16.86 -3.49
C GLY A 59 2.43 -16.00 -2.23
N LYS A 60 3.13 -14.87 -2.32
CA LYS A 60 3.35 -13.93 -1.22
C LYS A 60 2.59 -12.64 -1.46
N PHE A 61 2.13 -12.04 -0.36
CA PHE A 61 1.56 -10.69 -0.33
C PHE A 61 2.55 -9.78 0.41
N SER A 62 2.94 -8.72 -0.23
CA SER A 62 3.98 -7.80 0.28
C SER A 62 3.53 -6.36 0.16
N ILE A 63 3.94 -5.52 1.10
CA ILE A 63 3.77 -4.07 1.00
C ILE A 63 4.96 -3.49 0.25
N GLY A 64 4.66 -2.67 -0.74
CA GLY A 64 5.65 -1.95 -1.52
C GLY A 64 5.27 -0.49 -1.72
N VAL A 65 6.21 0.26 -2.27
CA VAL A 65 6.03 1.65 -2.70
C VAL A 65 6.62 1.86 -4.08
N MET A 66 6.07 2.81 -4.82
CA MET A 66 6.58 3.26 -6.12
C MET A 66 6.29 4.74 -6.31
N ARG A 67 6.96 5.38 -7.26
CA ARG A 67 6.60 6.74 -7.68
C ARG A 67 5.25 6.76 -8.41
N PRO A 68 4.58 7.91 -8.50
CA PRO A 68 3.27 8.02 -9.18
C PRO A 68 3.29 7.62 -10.67
N ASP A 69 4.45 7.61 -11.32
CA ASP A 69 4.63 7.11 -12.68
C ASP A 69 4.92 5.60 -12.76
N GLY A 70 4.97 4.92 -11.61
CA GLY A 70 5.27 3.50 -11.48
C GLY A 70 6.75 3.16 -11.39
N SER A 71 7.65 4.12 -11.53
CA SER A 71 9.09 3.90 -11.40
C SER A 71 9.52 3.71 -9.94
N GLY A 72 10.71 3.14 -9.75
CA GLY A 72 11.33 3.02 -8.43
C GLY A 72 10.56 2.10 -7.47
N GLU A 73 9.92 1.06 -7.98
CA GLU A 73 9.26 0.06 -7.14
C GLU A 73 10.23 -0.54 -6.13
N ARG A 74 9.81 -0.55 -4.86
CA ARG A 74 10.52 -1.24 -3.78
C ARG A 74 9.55 -2.00 -2.90
N ILE A 75 9.88 -3.24 -2.55
CA ILE A 75 9.17 -4.02 -1.54
C ILE A 75 9.78 -3.70 -0.17
N LEU A 76 8.92 -3.38 0.79
CA LEU A 76 9.34 -2.99 2.14
C LEU A 76 9.26 -4.14 3.14
N THR A 77 8.29 -5.04 2.98
CA THR A 77 8.05 -6.12 3.95
C THR A 77 8.73 -7.41 3.56
N THR A 78 9.08 -8.19 4.58
CA THR A 78 9.42 -9.61 4.46
C THR A 78 8.26 -10.47 4.98
N GLY A 79 8.30 -11.79 4.74
CA GLY A 79 7.25 -12.71 5.18
C GLY A 79 6.18 -12.96 4.13
N PHE A 80 5.11 -13.63 4.53
CA PHE A 80 4.24 -14.35 3.60
C PHE A 80 2.97 -13.58 3.23
N HIS A 81 2.36 -12.85 4.18
CA HIS A 81 1.03 -12.29 3.98
C HIS A 81 0.89 -10.92 4.64
N ASN A 82 1.21 -9.88 3.90
CA ASN A 82 1.13 -8.49 4.33
C ASN A 82 0.26 -7.71 3.37
N GLU A 83 -0.79 -7.02 3.87
CA GLU A 83 -1.77 -6.33 3.04
C GLU A 83 -2.25 -5.01 3.65
N GLY A 84 -2.89 -4.19 2.81
CA GLY A 84 -3.68 -3.04 3.22
C GLY A 84 -2.86 -1.90 3.83
N PRO A 85 -1.91 -1.29 3.08
CA PRO A 85 -1.10 -0.20 3.62
C PRO A 85 -1.92 1.08 3.82
N THR A 86 -1.60 1.81 4.88
CA THR A 86 -2.04 3.19 5.11
C THR A 86 -0.85 4.04 5.54
N TRP A 87 -0.84 5.32 5.17
CA TRP A 87 0.24 6.25 5.46
C TRP A 87 0.05 6.97 6.79
N ALA A 88 1.12 7.07 7.56
CA ALA A 88 1.20 8.08 8.61
C ALA A 88 1.19 9.49 7.97
N PRO A 89 0.65 10.50 8.65
CA PRO A 89 0.56 11.86 8.10
C PRO A 89 1.88 12.48 7.67
N ASN A 90 3.00 12.04 8.24
CA ASN A 90 4.34 12.49 7.85
C ASN A 90 4.85 11.91 6.53
N GLY A 91 4.13 10.93 5.93
CA GLY A 91 4.52 10.27 4.68
C GLY A 91 5.80 9.43 4.76
N ARG A 92 6.21 9.00 5.95
CA ARG A 92 7.45 8.24 6.18
C ARG A 92 7.22 6.85 6.74
N VAL A 93 6.08 6.61 7.34
CA VAL A 93 5.72 5.36 8.01
C VAL A 93 4.44 4.83 7.39
N LEU A 94 4.40 3.53 7.18
CA LEU A 94 3.21 2.79 6.76
C LEU A 94 2.73 1.90 7.90
N MET A 95 1.43 1.74 8.01
CA MET A 95 0.79 0.69 8.79
C MET A 95 0.09 -0.27 7.84
N PHE A 96 0.10 -1.55 8.17
CA PHE A 96 -0.52 -2.61 7.37
C PHE A 96 -0.93 -3.75 8.31
N PHE A 97 -1.65 -4.74 7.80
CA PHE A 97 -1.90 -5.95 8.57
C PHE A 97 -1.09 -7.13 8.03
N ARG A 98 -0.78 -8.05 8.92
CA ARG A 98 -0.11 -9.32 8.61
C ARG A 98 -0.91 -10.49 9.14
N GLN A 99 -1.13 -11.48 8.30
CA GLN A 99 -1.67 -12.77 8.69
C GLN A 99 -0.49 -13.72 8.93
N ASN A 100 -0.19 -14.00 10.18
CA ASN A 100 0.84 -14.98 10.55
C ASN A 100 0.22 -16.37 10.67
N ALA A 101 0.89 -17.38 10.12
CA ALA A 101 0.48 -18.77 10.30
C ALA A 101 0.48 -19.13 11.79
N GLY A 102 -0.65 -19.65 12.29
CA GLY A 102 -0.80 -20.05 13.69
C GLY A 102 -1.10 -18.92 14.68
N ALA A 103 -1.15 -17.65 14.23
CA ALA A 103 -1.46 -16.53 15.13
C ALA A 103 -2.96 -16.35 15.42
N GLY A 104 -3.84 -17.12 14.76
CA GLY A 104 -5.29 -17.07 14.97
C GLY A 104 -6.01 -15.95 14.23
N GLY A 105 -5.34 -14.89 13.81
CA GLY A 105 -5.94 -13.76 13.07
C GLY A 105 -4.91 -12.72 12.66
N PRO A 106 -5.33 -11.70 11.87
CA PRO A 106 -4.45 -10.64 11.42
C PRO A 106 -4.04 -9.70 12.56
N GLN A 107 -2.81 -9.20 12.48
CA GLN A 107 -2.24 -8.25 13.42
C GLN A 107 -1.72 -7.02 12.66
N LEU A 108 -1.74 -5.85 13.31
CA LEU A 108 -1.24 -4.62 12.74
C LEU A 108 0.27 -4.48 12.95
N TYR A 109 0.94 -3.98 11.92
CA TYR A 109 2.37 -3.69 11.91
C TYR A 109 2.61 -2.30 11.33
N SER A 110 3.67 -1.65 11.77
CA SER A 110 4.20 -0.44 11.13
C SER A 110 5.60 -0.68 10.61
N ILE A 111 5.96 0.02 9.54
CA ILE A 111 7.28 -0.02 8.91
C ILE A 111 7.61 1.34 8.32
N ASP A 112 8.86 1.76 8.39
CA ASP A 112 9.29 2.97 7.72
C ASP A 112 9.70 2.74 6.25
N LEU A 113 9.89 3.82 5.51
CA LEU A 113 10.25 3.78 4.09
C LEU A 113 11.62 3.15 3.79
N THR A 114 12.46 2.95 4.79
CA THR A 114 13.72 2.22 4.62
C THR A 114 13.53 0.71 4.54
N GLY A 115 12.34 0.22 4.94
CA GLY A 115 12.07 -1.21 5.09
C GLY A 115 12.61 -1.79 6.40
N TYR A 116 13.18 -0.95 7.24
CA TYR A 116 13.61 -1.30 8.60
C TYR A 116 12.59 -0.81 9.64
N ASN A 117 12.90 -0.97 10.91
CA ASN A 117 12.06 -0.53 12.02
C ASN A 117 10.63 -1.07 11.96
N GLU A 118 10.45 -2.30 11.50
CA GLU A 118 9.16 -2.98 11.54
C GLU A 118 8.77 -3.26 13.00
N GLN A 119 7.55 -2.87 13.36
CA GLN A 119 7.04 -3.03 14.73
C GLN A 119 5.62 -3.56 14.72
N LEU A 120 5.35 -4.48 15.65
CA LEU A 120 3.98 -4.89 15.96
C LEU A 120 3.26 -3.75 16.66
N VAL A 121 2.11 -3.36 16.13
CA VAL A 121 1.19 -2.43 16.77
C VAL A 121 0.22 -3.23 17.62
N LYS A 122 0.38 -3.19 18.93
CA LYS A 122 -0.44 -3.97 19.87
C LYS A 122 -1.88 -3.46 19.87
N THR A 123 -2.81 -4.37 19.64
CA THR A 123 -4.26 -4.15 19.74
C THR A 123 -4.85 -5.15 20.75
N PRO A 124 -5.98 -4.83 21.41
CA PRO A 124 -6.62 -5.76 22.36
C PRO A 124 -7.11 -7.07 21.72
N ALA A 125 -7.36 -7.05 20.40
CA ALA A 125 -7.81 -8.19 19.61
C ALA A 125 -7.13 -8.16 18.25
N PHE A 126 -7.42 -9.13 17.38
CA PHE A 126 -6.97 -9.13 16.00
C PHE A 126 -7.51 -7.91 15.25
N GLY A 127 -6.75 -7.39 14.30
CA GLY A 127 -7.14 -6.22 13.51
C GLY A 127 -6.57 -6.29 12.09
N SER A 128 -7.35 -5.76 11.15
CA SER A 128 -6.98 -5.60 9.73
C SER A 128 -7.39 -4.22 9.23
N ASP A 129 -7.02 -3.90 8.01
CA ASP A 129 -7.48 -2.73 7.26
C ASP A 129 -7.34 -1.41 8.05
N PRO A 130 -6.13 -1.09 8.55
CA PRO A 130 -5.93 0.14 9.30
C PRO A 130 -6.13 1.36 8.39
N ALA A 131 -6.63 2.44 8.98
CA ALA A 131 -6.66 3.75 8.35
C ALA A 131 -6.05 4.77 9.31
N TRP A 132 -5.03 5.46 8.87
CA TRP A 132 -4.38 6.50 9.67
C TRP A 132 -5.10 7.83 9.50
N SER A 133 -5.44 8.51 10.58
CA SER A 133 -6.06 9.82 10.48
C SER A 133 -5.04 10.89 10.04
N PRO A 134 -5.49 11.93 9.33
CA PRO A 134 -4.64 13.11 9.10
C PRO A 134 -4.30 13.80 10.43
N LEU A 135 -3.31 14.67 10.39
CA LEU A 135 -3.07 15.59 11.50
C LEU A 135 -4.32 16.47 11.66
N LEU A 136 -4.76 16.63 12.90
CA LEU A 136 -5.78 17.62 13.23
C LEU A 136 -5.06 18.96 13.43
N ASP A 137 -5.55 19.99 12.78
CA ASP A 137 -5.10 21.37 12.94
C ASP A 137 -5.53 21.93 14.32
#